data_628a69b06037419976105535e9487763
#
_entry.id   628a69b06037419976105535e9487763
#
_cell.length_a   1.000
_cell.length_b   1.000
_cell.length_c   1.000
_cell.angle_alpha   90.00
_cell.angle_beta   90.00
_cell.angle_gamma   90.00
#
_symmetry.space_group_name_H-M   'P 1'
#
loop_
_entity.id
_entity.type
_entity.pdbx_description
1 polymer ?
#
loop_
_entity_poly.entity_id
_entity_poly.type
_entity_poly.pdbx_seq_one_letter_code
_entity_poly.pdbx_strand_id
1 'polypeptide(L)'
;MKYLFLFSLLIFACGKSPEETIKNLSTQNYNLSTYGDTLFIVPSLPDNVRAEVIQWGAFEDFEEQASTINGNSLEILKEKSNLMVSHIDSILKKVPDTLNTPIIYSRLLVVKTRTYLLNQEVKKIHLDSTKLENKLNELNISIKNLFIQIDEKMEKDLIDLQKFNSEK
;
A
#
# COMPACT_ATOMS: atom_id res chain seq x y z
N MET A 1 -58.58 46.19 31.16
CA MET A 1 -57.37 46.67 30.44
C MET A 1 -56.08 46.38 31.20
N LYS A 2 -56.01 45.40 32.10
CA LYS A 2 -54.80 45.07 32.85
C LYS A 2 -53.95 43.94 32.28
N TYR A 3 -54.51 43.21 31.30
CA TYR A 3 -53.83 42.02 30.69
C TYR A 3 -53.35 42.25 29.28
N LEU A 4 -53.59 43.42 28.72
CA LEU A 4 -53.11 43.74 27.35
C LEU A 4 -51.61 44.04 27.29
N PHE A 5 -51.01 44.37 28.44
CA PHE A 5 -49.56 44.72 28.49
C PHE A 5 -48.67 43.50 28.66
N LEU A 6 -49.23 42.36 29.05
CA LEU A 6 -48.46 41.14 29.27
C LEU A 6 -48.26 40.32 28.01
N PHE A 7 -49.05 40.61 26.92
CA PHE A 7 -48.95 39.94 25.65
C PHE A 7 -47.92 40.54 24.66
N SER A 8 -47.46 41.77 24.98
CA SER A 8 -46.51 42.50 24.12
C SER A 8 -45.03 42.13 24.35
N LEU A 9 -44.71 41.31 25.38
CA LEU A 9 -43.33 41.01 25.76
C LEU A 9 -42.80 39.68 25.20
N LEU A 10 -43.62 38.95 24.39
CA LEU A 10 -43.26 37.64 23.84
C LEU A 10 -42.75 37.66 22.39
N ILE A 11 -42.57 38.85 21.77
CA ILE A 11 -42.19 38.91 20.35
C ILE A 11 -40.71 39.28 20.11
N PHE A 12 -39.89 39.37 21.17
CA PHE A 12 -38.45 39.65 21.05
C PHE A 12 -37.54 38.45 21.31
N ALA A 13 -38.00 37.23 21.03
CA ALA A 13 -37.12 36.09 20.94
C ALA A 13 -36.84 35.79 19.47
N CYS A 14 -36.24 36.73 18.76
CA CYS A 14 -35.65 36.45 17.46
C CYS A 14 -34.34 35.71 17.68
N GLY A 15 -34.44 34.39 17.72
CA GLY A 15 -33.31 33.49 17.78
C GLY A 15 -32.39 33.69 16.56
N LYS A 16 -31.10 33.72 16.78
CA LYS A 16 -30.07 33.71 15.77
C LYS A 16 -30.33 32.56 14.79
N SER A 17 -30.38 32.89 13.52
CA SER A 17 -30.54 31.96 12.41
C SER A 17 -29.48 30.84 12.47
N PRO A 18 -29.83 29.56 12.20
CA PRO A 18 -28.88 28.44 12.17
C PRO A 18 -27.91 28.46 10.98
N GLU A 19 -27.89 29.55 10.20
CA GLU A 19 -26.99 29.65 9.03
C GLU A 19 -25.52 29.85 9.38
N GLU A 20 -25.18 30.33 10.58
CA GLU A 20 -23.75 30.49 10.93
C GLU A 20 -23.06 29.18 11.35
N THR A 21 -23.83 28.14 11.68
CA THR A 21 -23.24 26.85 12.10
C THR A 21 -22.83 25.98 10.92
N ILE A 22 -23.39 26.23 9.72
CA ILE A 22 -23.06 25.45 8.51
C ILE A 22 -21.81 26.00 7.79
N LYS A 23 -21.50 27.29 7.97
CA LYS A 23 -20.30 27.87 7.34
C LYS A 23 -18.98 27.46 7.98
N ASN A 24 -18.99 26.96 9.21
CA ASN A 24 -17.77 26.48 9.88
C ASN A 24 -17.49 24.99 9.67
N LEU A 25 -18.41 24.22 9.00
CA LEU A 25 -18.18 22.82 8.65
C LEU A 25 -17.59 22.63 7.25
N SER A 26 -17.51 23.70 6.43
CA SER A 26 -17.10 23.56 5.02
C SER A 26 -15.63 23.94 4.75
N THR A 27 -14.82 24.17 5.78
CA THR A 27 -13.40 24.50 5.60
C THR A 27 -12.48 23.75 6.57
N GLN A 28 -12.81 22.54 6.94
CA GLN A 28 -11.74 21.58 7.20
C GLN A 28 -11.21 21.17 5.82
N ASN A 29 -10.29 21.96 5.29
CA ASN A 29 -9.34 21.45 4.32
C ASN A 29 -8.58 20.31 5.00
N TYR A 30 -9.13 19.09 4.89
CA TYR A 30 -8.32 17.90 5.03
C TYR A 30 -7.30 18.02 3.89
N ASN A 31 -6.15 18.59 4.18
CA ASN A 31 -4.96 18.35 3.37
C ASN A 31 -4.75 16.84 3.45
N LEU A 32 -5.40 16.11 2.54
CA LEU A 32 -5.18 14.68 2.35
C LEU A 32 -3.77 14.58 1.76
N SER A 33 -2.77 14.68 2.64
CA SER A 33 -1.40 14.41 2.25
C SER A 33 -1.35 12.98 1.75
N THR A 34 -0.97 12.81 0.50
CA THR A 34 -0.70 11.51 -0.11
C THR A 34 0.80 11.25 -0.07
N TYR A 35 1.18 9.99 0.07
CA TYR A 35 2.55 9.56 0.26
C TYR A 35 2.96 8.54 -0.80
N GLY A 36 4.24 8.51 -1.10
CA GLY A 36 4.85 7.58 -2.02
C GLY A 36 4.96 8.10 -3.45
N ASP A 37 5.90 7.51 -4.19
CA ASP A 37 6.19 7.87 -5.58
C ASP A 37 5.10 7.32 -6.52
N THR A 38 4.22 8.18 -7.00
CA THR A 38 3.14 7.83 -7.94
C THR A 38 3.64 7.40 -9.32
N LEU A 39 4.91 7.63 -9.63
CA LEU A 39 5.54 7.19 -10.87
C LEU A 39 6.19 5.80 -10.74
N PHE A 40 6.25 5.26 -9.53
CA PHE A 40 6.76 3.92 -9.32
C PHE A 40 5.82 2.88 -9.95
N ILE A 41 6.40 2.01 -10.79
CA ILE A 41 5.70 0.91 -11.42
C ILE A 41 6.38 -0.39 -10.97
N VAL A 42 5.59 -1.33 -10.46
CA VAL A 42 6.05 -2.70 -10.21
C VAL A 42 6.42 -3.34 -11.54
N PRO A 43 7.63 -3.92 -11.71
CA PRO A 43 8.02 -4.56 -12.96
C PRO A 43 7.03 -5.66 -13.34
N SER A 44 6.65 -5.72 -14.62
CA SER A 44 5.85 -6.84 -15.12
C SER A 44 6.71 -8.08 -15.27
N LEU A 45 6.16 -9.24 -14.92
CA LEU A 45 6.77 -10.52 -15.19
C LEU A 45 6.35 -11.02 -16.58
N PRO A 46 7.27 -11.59 -17.39
CA PRO A 46 6.93 -12.23 -18.65
C PRO A 46 5.92 -13.37 -18.49
N ASP A 47 5.17 -13.72 -19.54
CA ASP A 47 4.08 -14.70 -19.47
C ASP A 47 4.54 -16.09 -18.99
N ASN A 48 5.72 -16.54 -19.39
CA ASN A 48 6.31 -17.80 -18.94
C ASN A 48 6.63 -17.79 -17.44
N VAL A 49 7.10 -16.66 -16.91
CA VAL A 49 7.35 -16.48 -15.46
C VAL A 49 6.04 -16.37 -14.71
N ARG A 50 5.06 -15.66 -15.26
CA ARG A 50 3.74 -15.51 -14.66
C ARG A 50 3.01 -16.84 -14.51
N ALA A 51 3.16 -17.77 -15.45
CA ALA A 51 2.60 -19.13 -15.34
C ALA A 51 3.12 -19.89 -14.12
N GLU A 52 4.36 -19.68 -13.69
CA GLU A 52 4.93 -20.27 -12.47
C GLU A 52 4.43 -19.57 -11.21
N VAL A 53 4.27 -18.25 -11.27
CA VAL A 53 3.88 -17.43 -10.11
C VAL A 53 2.37 -17.51 -9.83
N ILE A 54 1.52 -17.80 -10.82
CA ILE A 54 0.06 -17.88 -10.68
C ILE A 54 -0.37 -18.94 -9.65
N GLN A 55 0.43 -20.00 -9.49
CA GLN A 55 0.18 -21.02 -8.47
C GLN A 55 0.51 -20.56 -7.04
N TRP A 56 1.09 -19.38 -6.93
CA TRP A 56 1.51 -18.74 -5.70
C TRP A 56 0.55 -17.59 -5.36
N GLY A 57 -0.73 -17.93 -5.09
CA GLY A 57 -1.84 -16.96 -4.99
C GLY A 57 -1.55 -15.76 -4.09
N ALA A 58 -0.87 -15.96 -2.95
CA ALA A 58 -0.47 -14.85 -2.07
C ALA A 58 0.51 -13.85 -2.75
N PHE A 59 1.21 -14.25 -3.82
CA PHE A 59 2.10 -13.37 -4.57
C PHE A 59 1.32 -12.40 -5.44
N GLU A 60 0.27 -12.85 -6.11
CA GLU A 60 -0.62 -11.97 -6.89
C GLU A 60 -1.30 -10.93 -6.01
N ASP A 61 -1.83 -11.35 -4.85
CA ASP A 61 -2.43 -10.44 -3.88
C ASP A 61 -1.42 -9.40 -3.38
N PHE A 62 -0.17 -9.82 -3.14
CA PHE A 62 0.90 -8.90 -2.75
C PHE A 62 1.26 -7.92 -3.87
N GLU A 63 1.37 -8.40 -5.12
CA GLU A 63 1.64 -7.57 -6.31
C GLU A 63 0.57 -6.50 -6.51
N GLU A 64 -0.71 -6.85 -6.32
CA GLU A 64 -1.82 -5.89 -6.40
C GLU A 64 -1.69 -4.79 -5.35
N GLN A 65 -1.41 -5.15 -4.09
CA GLN A 65 -1.19 -4.15 -3.05
C GLN A 65 0.06 -3.30 -3.33
N ALA A 66 1.14 -3.91 -3.79
CA ALA A 66 2.40 -3.23 -4.12
C ALA A 66 2.23 -2.22 -5.25
N SER A 67 1.46 -2.56 -6.30
CA SER A 67 1.22 -1.69 -7.45
C SER A 67 0.39 -0.46 -7.12
N THR A 68 -0.39 -0.52 -6.05
CA THR A 68 -1.32 0.54 -5.63
C THR A 68 -0.99 1.18 -4.29
N ILE A 69 0.19 0.90 -3.69
CA ILE A 69 0.58 1.42 -2.37
C ILE A 69 0.91 2.91 -2.39
N ASN A 70 1.48 3.41 -3.49
CA ASN A 70 1.91 4.80 -3.62
C ASN A 70 0.75 5.74 -3.96
N GLY A 71 0.87 7.02 -3.60
CA GLY A 71 -0.15 8.04 -3.86
C GLY A 71 -1.35 7.99 -2.91
N ASN A 72 -1.25 7.31 -1.78
CA ASN A 72 -2.35 7.12 -0.84
C ASN A 72 -2.24 7.99 0.41
N SER A 73 -3.39 8.24 1.04
CA SER A 73 -3.45 8.85 2.36
C SER A 73 -2.89 7.90 3.44
N LEU A 74 -2.53 8.45 4.60
CA LEU A 74 -2.03 7.66 5.72
C LEU A 74 -3.00 6.54 6.15
N GLU A 75 -4.30 6.78 6.05
CA GLU A 75 -5.34 5.82 6.45
C GLU A 75 -5.34 4.60 5.53
N ILE A 76 -5.32 4.85 4.22
CA ILE A 76 -5.22 3.79 3.19
C ILE A 76 -3.89 3.05 3.31
N LEU A 77 -2.78 3.75 3.59
CA LEU A 77 -1.47 3.12 3.80
C LEU A 77 -1.46 2.17 5.01
N LYS A 78 -2.16 2.52 6.09
CA LYS A 78 -2.32 1.62 7.26
C LYS A 78 -3.01 0.31 6.87
N GLU A 79 -4.09 0.39 6.12
CA GLU A 79 -4.84 -0.78 5.65
C GLU A 79 -3.99 -1.62 4.69
N LYS A 80 -3.47 -1.02 3.62
CA LYS A 80 -2.65 -1.71 2.61
C LYS A 80 -1.40 -2.35 3.21
N SER A 81 -0.69 -1.67 4.09
CA SER A 81 0.50 -2.23 4.73
C SER A 81 0.19 -3.43 5.63
N ASN A 82 -0.99 -3.47 6.29
CA ASN A 82 -1.44 -4.64 7.04
C ASN A 82 -1.70 -5.84 6.11
N LEU A 83 -2.37 -5.61 4.97
CA LEU A 83 -2.60 -6.66 3.96
C LEU A 83 -1.27 -7.17 3.41
N MET A 84 -0.36 -6.28 3.04
CA MET A 84 0.97 -6.67 2.54
C MET A 84 1.77 -7.50 3.55
N VAL A 85 1.68 -7.20 4.87
CA VAL A 85 2.30 -8.03 5.91
C VAL A 85 1.73 -9.45 5.88
N SER A 86 0.41 -9.59 5.78
CA SER A 86 -0.24 -10.89 5.73
C SER A 86 0.15 -11.70 4.48
N HIS A 87 0.19 -11.02 3.32
CA HIS A 87 0.55 -11.65 2.05
C HIS A 87 2.02 -12.09 2.03
N ILE A 88 2.96 -11.24 2.45
CA ILE A 88 4.39 -11.59 2.44
C ILE A 88 4.70 -12.74 3.41
N ASP A 89 4.00 -12.83 4.55
CA ASP A 89 4.12 -13.95 5.47
C ASP A 89 3.57 -15.24 4.86
N SER A 90 2.51 -15.16 4.06
CA SER A 90 1.93 -16.31 3.35
C SER A 90 2.83 -16.76 2.20
N ILE A 91 3.43 -15.83 1.46
CA ILE A 91 4.42 -16.07 0.40
C ILE A 91 5.59 -16.90 0.94
N LEU A 92 6.16 -16.50 2.07
CA LEU A 92 7.32 -17.17 2.66
C LEU A 92 7.03 -18.56 3.22
N LYS A 93 5.76 -18.89 3.53
CA LYS A 93 5.37 -20.22 3.98
C LYS A 93 5.39 -21.28 2.88
N LYS A 94 5.18 -20.88 1.63
CA LYS A 94 5.04 -21.80 0.51
C LYS A 94 5.63 -21.18 -0.77
N VAL A 95 6.96 -21.11 -0.83
CA VAL A 95 7.68 -20.72 -2.05
C VAL A 95 7.66 -21.89 -3.03
N PRO A 96 7.27 -21.71 -4.31
CA PRO A 96 7.35 -22.75 -5.32
C PRO A 96 8.78 -23.29 -5.48
N ASP A 97 8.95 -24.58 -5.70
CA ASP A 97 10.26 -25.23 -5.77
C ASP A 97 11.15 -24.60 -6.87
N THR A 98 10.56 -24.23 -8.00
CA THR A 98 11.24 -23.54 -9.12
C THR A 98 11.83 -22.19 -8.72
N LEU A 99 11.23 -21.52 -7.74
CA LEU A 99 11.63 -20.19 -7.25
C LEU A 99 12.32 -20.26 -5.88
N ASN A 100 12.39 -21.42 -5.25
CA ASN A 100 12.97 -21.59 -3.90
C ASN A 100 14.50 -21.64 -3.95
N THR A 101 15.11 -20.55 -4.41
CA THR A 101 16.57 -20.39 -4.42
C THR A 101 17.02 -19.49 -3.25
N PRO A 102 18.27 -19.65 -2.75
CA PRO A 102 18.81 -18.79 -1.69
C PRO A 102 18.72 -17.31 -2.04
N ILE A 103 18.87 -16.95 -3.32
CA ILE A 103 18.85 -15.56 -3.79
C ILE A 103 17.43 -14.99 -3.72
N ILE A 104 16.45 -15.69 -4.29
CA ILE A 104 15.03 -15.26 -4.25
C ILE A 104 14.54 -15.22 -2.80
N TYR A 105 14.85 -16.24 -2.00
CA TYR A 105 14.47 -16.28 -0.61
C TYR A 105 15.05 -15.09 0.18
N SER A 106 16.29 -14.71 -0.07
CA SER A 106 16.92 -13.52 0.52
C SER A 106 16.20 -12.24 0.13
N ARG A 107 15.78 -12.10 -1.16
CA ARG A 107 15.00 -10.94 -1.62
C ARG A 107 13.64 -10.88 -0.94
N LEU A 108 12.96 -12.02 -0.80
CA LEU A 108 11.69 -12.11 -0.07
C LEU A 108 11.83 -11.66 1.39
N LEU A 109 12.91 -12.04 2.08
CA LEU A 109 13.18 -11.58 3.45
C LEU A 109 13.42 -10.06 3.53
N VAL A 110 14.08 -9.48 2.53
CA VAL A 110 14.24 -8.02 2.44
C VAL A 110 12.89 -7.34 2.25
N VAL A 111 12.06 -7.81 1.30
CA VAL A 111 10.71 -7.28 1.09
C VAL A 111 9.88 -7.41 2.37
N LYS A 112 9.89 -8.56 3.04
CA LYS A 112 9.23 -8.74 4.34
C LYS A 112 9.67 -7.67 5.32
N THR A 113 10.97 -7.49 5.51
CA THR A 113 11.52 -6.52 6.46
C THR A 113 11.04 -5.10 6.14
N ARG A 114 11.07 -4.70 4.85
CA ARG A 114 10.63 -3.36 4.43
C ARG A 114 9.12 -3.17 4.60
N THR A 115 8.32 -4.19 4.32
CA THR A 115 6.86 -4.18 4.55
C THR A 115 6.55 -3.98 6.04
N TYR A 116 7.22 -4.71 6.93
CA TYR A 116 7.03 -4.56 8.37
C TYR A 116 7.46 -3.19 8.89
N LEU A 117 8.58 -2.64 8.39
CA LEU A 117 9.05 -1.31 8.78
C LEU A 117 8.07 -0.22 8.32
N LEU A 118 7.51 -0.32 7.10
CA LEU A 118 6.46 0.58 6.64
C LEU A 118 5.22 0.46 7.54
N ASN A 119 4.76 -0.76 7.81
CA ASN A 119 3.59 -1.02 8.65
C ASN A 119 3.76 -0.48 10.08
N GLN A 120 4.96 -0.51 10.63
CA GLN A 120 5.28 0.13 11.91
C GLN A 120 5.26 1.66 11.82
N GLU A 121 5.80 2.25 10.74
CA GLU A 121 5.86 3.69 10.57
C GLU A 121 4.46 4.32 10.46
N VAL A 122 3.58 3.74 9.64
CA VAL A 122 2.21 4.25 9.44
C VAL A 122 1.33 4.20 10.70
N LYS A 123 1.70 3.39 11.70
CA LYS A 123 0.97 3.22 12.96
C LYS A 123 1.42 4.15 14.08
N LYS A 124 2.45 4.94 13.86
CA LYS A 124 2.96 5.87 14.88
C LYS A 124 1.95 6.98 15.18
N ILE A 125 1.86 7.35 16.45
CA ILE A 125 1.02 8.47 16.89
C ILE A 125 1.55 9.80 16.33
N HIS A 126 2.89 9.96 16.34
CA HIS A 126 3.57 11.11 15.76
C HIS A 126 4.25 10.67 14.48
N LEU A 127 3.58 10.93 13.35
CA LEU A 127 4.08 10.61 12.03
C LEU A 127 5.18 11.58 11.62
N ASP A 128 6.29 11.05 11.16
CA ASP A 128 7.34 11.78 10.46
C ASP A 128 7.18 11.49 8.95
N SER A 129 6.66 12.47 8.21
CA SER A 129 6.38 12.31 6.77
C SER A 129 7.64 11.94 5.98
N THR A 130 8.79 12.50 6.32
CA THR A 130 10.06 12.18 5.64
C THR A 130 10.46 10.72 5.87
N LYS A 131 10.28 10.21 7.08
CA LYS A 131 10.54 8.79 7.37
C LYS A 131 9.57 7.88 6.67
N LEU A 132 8.29 8.27 6.60
CA LEU A 132 7.29 7.49 5.87
C LEU A 132 7.63 7.40 4.38
N GLU A 133 7.97 8.52 3.74
CA GLU A 133 8.41 8.55 2.33
C GLU A 133 9.65 7.67 2.11
N ASN A 134 10.62 7.73 3.00
CA ASN A 134 11.79 6.86 2.92
C ASN A 134 11.43 5.38 3.05
N LYS A 135 10.48 5.01 3.92
CA LYS A 135 10.03 3.61 4.06
C LYS A 135 9.28 3.11 2.83
N LEU A 136 8.46 3.95 2.20
CA LEU A 136 7.82 3.63 0.93
C LEU A 136 8.85 3.42 -0.18
N ASN A 137 9.83 4.32 -0.31
CA ASN A 137 10.89 4.18 -1.31
C ASN A 137 11.74 2.91 -1.10
N GLU A 138 12.14 2.62 0.15
CA GLU A 138 12.88 1.39 0.49
C GLU A 138 12.08 0.13 0.14
N LEU A 139 10.76 0.14 0.36
CA LEU A 139 9.87 -0.95 -0.03
C LEU A 139 9.79 -1.08 -1.55
N ASN A 140 9.56 0.00 -2.28
CA ASN A 140 9.51 0.03 -3.74
C ASN A 140 10.77 -0.56 -4.37
N ILE A 141 11.96 -0.15 -3.89
CA ILE A 141 13.25 -0.70 -4.34
C ILE A 141 13.34 -2.20 -4.08
N SER A 142 12.91 -2.66 -2.90
CA SER A 142 12.98 -4.07 -2.55
C SER A 142 12.04 -4.93 -3.40
N ILE A 143 10.83 -4.45 -3.70
CA ILE A 143 9.88 -5.09 -4.60
C ILE A 143 10.47 -5.18 -6.01
N LYS A 144 10.96 -4.07 -6.56
CA LYS A 144 11.61 -4.05 -7.88
C LYS A 144 12.72 -5.10 -7.97
N ASN A 145 13.58 -5.17 -6.96
CA ASN A 145 14.70 -6.12 -6.93
C ASN A 145 14.24 -7.58 -6.84
N LEU A 146 13.12 -7.86 -6.15
CA LEU A 146 12.54 -9.20 -6.11
C LEU A 146 12.03 -9.62 -7.49
N PHE A 147 11.26 -8.75 -8.16
CA PHE A 147 10.69 -9.05 -9.49
C PHE A 147 11.78 -9.27 -10.54
N ILE A 148 12.80 -8.41 -10.56
CA ILE A 148 13.97 -8.59 -11.44
C ILE A 148 14.65 -9.93 -11.18
N GLN A 149 14.85 -10.30 -9.90
CA GLN A 149 15.52 -11.55 -9.55
C GLN A 149 14.72 -12.79 -9.95
N ILE A 150 13.38 -12.73 -9.88
CA ILE A 150 12.51 -13.82 -10.34
C ILE A 150 12.66 -13.98 -11.86
N ASP A 151 12.62 -12.88 -12.61
CA ASP A 151 12.75 -12.88 -14.06
C ASP A 151 14.12 -13.43 -14.51
N GLU A 152 15.22 -12.92 -13.96
CA GLU A 152 16.59 -13.39 -14.22
C GLU A 152 16.76 -14.89 -13.96
N LYS A 153 16.15 -15.41 -12.89
CA LYS A 153 16.20 -16.84 -12.55
C LYS A 153 15.52 -17.69 -13.62
N MET A 154 14.33 -17.26 -14.05
CA MET A 154 13.55 -18.00 -15.05
C MET A 154 14.19 -17.94 -16.45
N GLU A 155 14.76 -16.78 -16.83
CA GLU A 155 15.53 -16.64 -18.05
C GLU A 155 16.73 -17.60 -18.07
N LYS A 156 17.47 -17.67 -16.97
CA LYS A 156 18.60 -18.59 -16.84
C LYS A 156 18.17 -20.05 -17.01
N ASP A 157 17.08 -20.46 -16.39
CA ASP A 157 16.57 -21.83 -16.51
C ASP A 157 16.21 -22.18 -17.97
N LEU A 158 15.60 -21.23 -18.69
CA LEU A 158 15.29 -21.42 -20.11
C LEU A 158 16.55 -21.61 -20.97
N ILE A 159 17.59 -20.82 -20.71
CA ILE A 159 18.88 -20.94 -21.42
C ILE A 159 19.53 -22.29 -21.13
N ASP A 160 19.53 -22.74 -19.89
CA ASP A 160 20.11 -24.02 -19.49
C ASP A 160 19.37 -25.21 -20.13
N LEU A 161 18.03 -25.16 -20.21
CA LEU A 161 17.19 -26.12 -20.91
C LEU A 161 17.49 -26.18 -22.42
N GLN A 162 17.66 -25.02 -23.08
CA GLN A 162 17.99 -24.93 -24.50
C GLN A 162 19.36 -25.56 -24.81
N LYS A 163 20.38 -25.29 -24.00
CA LYS A 163 21.70 -25.89 -24.12
C LYS A 163 21.64 -27.41 -24.01
N PHE A 164 20.96 -27.92 -22.97
CA PHE A 164 20.79 -29.35 -22.78
C PHE A 164 20.13 -30.06 -23.98
N ASN A 165 19.13 -29.41 -24.60
CA ASN A 165 18.46 -29.96 -25.79
C ASN A 165 19.28 -29.88 -27.07
N SER A 166 20.25 -28.96 -27.15
CA SER A 166 21.12 -28.80 -28.31
C SER A 166 22.33 -29.75 -28.31
N GLU A 167 22.65 -30.34 -27.16
CA GLU A 167 23.76 -31.29 -26.99
C GLU A 167 23.35 -32.77 -27.15
N LYS A 168 22.07 -33.04 -27.40
CA LYS A 168 21.50 -34.36 -27.67
C LYS A 168 21.35 -34.62 -29.18
#